data_9c3e64df7543d559776df74b31f8f24a
#
_entry.id   9c3e64df7543d559776df74b31f8f24a
#
_cell.length_a   1.000
_cell.length_b   1.000
_cell.length_c   1.000
_cell.angle_alpha   90.00
_cell.angle_beta   90.00
_cell.angle_gamma   90.00
#
_symmetry.space_group_name_H-M   'P 1'
#
loop_
_entity.id
_entity.type
_entity.pdbx_description
1 polymer ?
#
loop_
_entity_poly.entity_id
_entity_poly.type
_entity_poly.pdbx_seq_one_letter_code
_entity_poly.pdbx_strand_id
1 'polypeptide(L)'
;HFYRGKTVAVLGYSAQSCREADFLAETCEKVLYFPAAPHEVQVGEGVEVIREKPTAILGNRQARILETNSQKQYAVDGIFVLRAAVAPEKLVPGIAVEENHVRVDLQMRTNLPGCFACGDVTGPPYQYIKAAGQGNVAALSAAAYLAEQKKKE
;
A
#
# COMPACT_ATOMS: atom_id res chain seq x y z
N HIS A 1 -7.80 11.75 10.55
CA HIS A 1 -7.99 12.61 11.74
C HIS A 1 -6.68 12.97 12.46
N PHE A 2 -5.64 12.10 12.45
CA PHE A 2 -4.36 12.34 13.16
C PHE A 2 -3.56 13.54 12.61
N TYR A 3 -3.77 13.89 11.34
CA TYR A 3 -3.04 14.95 10.65
C TYR A 3 -3.90 16.18 10.31
N ARG A 4 -5.08 16.31 10.93
CA ARG A 4 -5.91 17.50 10.75
C ARG A 4 -5.16 18.77 11.17
N GLY A 5 -5.15 19.77 10.30
CA GLY A 5 -4.45 21.04 10.54
C GLY A 5 -2.93 20.93 10.66
N LYS A 6 -2.34 19.91 10.03
CA LYS A 6 -0.89 19.64 10.04
C LYS A 6 -0.33 19.64 8.63
N THR A 7 0.98 19.80 8.53
CA THR A 7 1.73 19.68 7.28
C THR A 7 2.20 18.23 7.08
N VAL A 8 1.89 17.64 5.94
CA VAL A 8 2.33 16.29 5.60
C VAL A 8 3.07 16.26 4.27
N ALA A 9 4.01 15.33 4.13
CA ALA A 9 4.65 15.02 2.86
C ALA A 9 4.12 13.70 2.30
N VAL A 10 3.92 13.66 0.98
CA VAL A 10 3.55 12.46 0.23
C VAL A 10 4.66 12.14 -0.76
N LEU A 11 5.30 10.98 -0.61
CA LEU A 11 6.25 10.44 -1.57
C LEU A 11 5.51 9.53 -2.54
N GLY A 12 5.17 10.05 -3.73
CA GLY A 12 4.35 9.37 -4.72
C GLY A 12 5.15 8.57 -5.72
N TYR A 13 4.85 7.28 -5.85
CA TYR A 13 5.51 6.37 -6.79
C TYR A 13 4.62 5.97 -7.97
N SER A 14 3.39 6.48 -8.04
CA SER A 14 2.45 6.20 -9.12
C SER A 14 1.40 7.31 -9.24
N ALA A 15 0.69 7.38 -10.37
CA ALA A 15 -0.41 8.33 -10.56
C ALA A 15 -1.53 8.19 -9.52
N GLN A 16 -1.73 6.99 -8.94
CA GLN A 16 -2.71 6.79 -7.87
C GLN A 16 -2.37 7.61 -6.62
N SER A 17 -1.09 7.82 -6.32
CA SER A 17 -0.67 8.60 -5.16
C SER A 17 -1.09 10.07 -5.20
N CYS A 18 -1.43 10.60 -6.39
CA CYS A 18 -1.98 11.93 -6.53
C CYS A 18 -3.38 12.03 -5.88
N ARG A 19 -4.24 11.03 -6.09
CA ARG A 19 -5.57 10.97 -5.48
C ARG A 19 -5.51 10.86 -3.96
N GLU A 20 -4.52 10.14 -3.45
CA GLU A 20 -4.29 10.05 -2.00
C GLU A 20 -3.79 11.39 -1.42
N ALA A 21 -2.98 12.13 -2.17
CA ALA A 21 -2.55 13.48 -1.78
C ALA A 21 -3.73 14.47 -1.75
N ASP A 22 -4.63 14.42 -2.74
CA ASP A 22 -5.85 15.22 -2.79
C ASP A 22 -6.77 14.90 -1.61
N PHE A 23 -6.96 13.62 -1.29
CA PHE A 23 -7.73 13.20 -0.12
C PHE A 23 -7.13 13.73 1.20
N LEU A 24 -5.81 13.72 1.33
CA LEU A 24 -5.13 14.30 2.50
C LEU A 24 -5.33 15.82 2.58
N ALA A 25 -5.37 16.51 1.45
CA ALA A 25 -5.58 17.95 1.39
C ALA A 25 -6.97 18.40 1.91
N GLU A 26 -7.97 17.50 1.92
CA GLU A 26 -9.28 17.80 2.53
C GLU A 26 -9.22 18.04 4.05
N THR A 27 -8.20 17.52 4.73
CA THR A 27 -8.11 17.53 6.20
C THR A 27 -6.82 18.12 6.75
N CYS A 28 -5.71 18.01 6.01
CA CYS A 28 -4.43 18.58 6.38
C CYS A 28 -4.40 20.09 6.08
N GLU A 29 -3.58 20.83 6.80
CA GLU A 29 -3.33 22.25 6.53
C GLU A 29 -2.51 22.43 5.24
N LYS A 30 -1.55 21.55 5.04
CA LYS A 30 -0.65 21.57 3.88
C LYS A 30 -0.23 20.17 3.48
N VAL A 31 -0.25 19.90 2.17
CA VAL A 31 0.25 18.65 1.60
C VAL A 31 1.37 18.97 0.62
N LEU A 32 2.57 18.43 0.89
CA LEU A 32 3.74 18.53 0.03
C LEU A 32 3.89 17.22 -0.75
N TYR A 33 3.69 17.26 -2.06
CA TYR A 33 3.78 16.07 -2.91
C TYR A 33 5.13 15.99 -3.62
N PHE A 34 5.86 14.91 -3.41
CA PHE A 34 7.15 14.60 -4.02
C PHE A 34 6.99 13.44 -5.00
N PRO A 35 7.07 13.66 -6.33
CA PRO A 35 7.12 12.57 -7.30
C PRO A 35 8.42 11.78 -7.12
N ALA A 36 8.33 10.61 -6.48
CA ALA A 36 9.49 9.77 -6.15
C ALA A 36 9.83 8.74 -7.25
N ALA A 37 8.97 8.60 -8.26
CA ALA A 37 9.17 7.82 -9.47
C ALA A 37 8.54 8.53 -10.67
N PRO A 38 8.94 8.25 -11.92
CA PRO A 38 8.32 8.81 -13.12
C PRO A 38 6.85 8.40 -13.25
N HIS A 39 5.96 9.37 -13.24
CA HIS A 39 4.52 9.22 -13.54
C HIS A 39 3.91 10.58 -13.85
N GLU A 40 2.71 10.57 -14.41
CA GLU A 40 1.94 11.78 -14.59
C GLU A 40 1.47 12.30 -13.23
N VAL A 41 1.69 13.59 -12.96
CA VAL A 41 1.32 14.25 -11.70
C VAL A 41 0.15 15.18 -11.98
N GLN A 42 -1.02 14.79 -11.49
CA GLN A 42 -2.24 15.59 -11.51
C GLN A 42 -2.79 15.66 -10.09
N VAL A 43 -2.70 16.82 -9.47
CA VAL A 43 -3.17 17.08 -8.10
C VAL A 43 -4.01 18.35 -8.06
N GLY A 44 -4.90 18.43 -7.07
CA GLY A 44 -5.74 19.60 -6.81
C GLY A 44 -4.98 20.78 -6.22
N GLU A 45 -5.66 21.92 -6.11
CA GLU A 45 -5.08 23.20 -5.63
C GLU A 45 -4.52 23.14 -4.19
N GLY A 46 -5.02 22.22 -3.36
CA GLY A 46 -4.57 22.03 -1.97
C GLY A 46 -3.23 21.30 -1.81
N VAL A 47 -2.61 20.86 -2.91
CA VAL A 47 -1.38 20.07 -2.91
C VAL A 47 -0.25 20.84 -3.58
N GLU A 48 0.84 21.09 -2.85
CA GLU A 48 2.06 21.68 -3.38
C GLU A 48 2.99 20.61 -3.95
N VAL A 49 3.28 20.65 -5.25
CA VAL A 49 4.18 19.71 -5.91
C VAL A 49 5.63 20.18 -5.80
N ILE A 50 6.48 19.37 -5.17
CA ILE A 50 7.92 19.60 -5.02
C ILE A 50 8.68 18.62 -5.92
N ARG A 51 9.31 19.12 -6.97
CA ARG A 51 10.06 18.29 -7.94
C ARG A 51 11.52 18.04 -7.55
N GLU A 52 11.81 18.09 -6.26
CA GLU A 52 13.11 17.73 -5.71
C GLU A 52 13.07 16.27 -5.25
N LYS A 53 14.20 15.57 -5.32
CA LYS A 53 14.28 14.16 -4.91
C LYS A 53 14.50 14.07 -3.41
N PRO A 54 13.59 13.44 -2.63
CA PRO A 54 13.81 13.17 -1.23
C PRO A 54 15.04 12.28 -1.01
N THR A 55 15.88 12.62 -0.03
CA THR A 55 17.12 11.90 0.28
C THR A 55 17.19 11.41 1.71
N ALA A 56 16.60 12.14 2.67
CA ALA A 56 16.62 11.73 4.06
C ALA A 56 15.34 12.15 4.80
N ILE A 57 15.00 11.36 5.81
CA ILE A 57 13.98 11.68 6.80
C ILE A 57 14.69 11.89 8.12
N LEU A 58 14.56 13.10 8.67
CA LEU A 58 15.25 13.50 9.88
C LEU A 58 14.26 13.67 11.04
N GLY A 59 14.72 13.39 12.24
CA GLY A 59 13.97 13.48 13.48
C GLY A 59 14.55 12.53 14.51
N ASN A 60 14.13 12.67 15.77
CA ASN A 60 14.62 11.79 16.84
C ASN A 60 13.62 10.63 17.07
N ARG A 61 12.48 10.92 17.72
CA ARG A 61 11.41 9.91 17.97
C ARG A 61 10.29 9.94 16.93
N GLN A 62 10.23 11.01 16.16
CA GLN A 62 9.23 11.23 15.11
C GLN A 62 9.93 11.82 13.89
N ALA A 63 9.44 11.50 12.69
CA ALA A 63 9.83 12.17 11.47
C ALA A 63 9.35 13.64 11.53
N ARG A 64 10.28 14.59 11.39
CA ARG A 64 9.99 16.02 11.50
C ARG A 64 10.44 16.82 10.29
N ILE A 65 11.39 16.30 9.55
CA ILE A 65 11.99 16.98 8.41
C ILE A 65 12.15 15.97 7.27
N LEU A 66 11.76 16.38 6.09
CA LEU A 66 12.12 15.71 4.84
C LEU A 66 13.20 16.53 4.15
N GLU A 67 14.37 15.93 3.93
CA GLU A 67 15.47 16.56 3.22
C GLU A 67 15.54 16.08 1.78
N THR A 68 15.93 16.98 0.87
CA THR A 68 16.02 16.71 -0.56
C THR A 68 17.48 16.73 -1.05
N ASN A 69 17.70 16.30 -2.29
CA ASN A 69 19.00 16.30 -2.96
C ASN A 69 19.62 17.69 -3.13
N SER A 70 18.84 18.76 -3.04
CA SER A 70 19.30 20.15 -2.99
C SER A 70 19.68 20.61 -1.58
N GLN A 71 19.68 19.70 -0.58
CA GLN A 71 19.87 19.99 0.84
C GLN A 71 18.79 20.89 1.46
N LYS A 72 17.68 21.07 0.73
CA LYS A 72 16.53 21.79 1.26
C LYS A 72 15.76 20.90 2.22
N GLN A 73 15.31 21.52 3.31
CA GLN A 73 14.59 20.83 4.37
C GLN A 73 13.16 21.33 4.47
N TYR A 74 12.23 20.40 4.53
CA TYR A 74 10.80 20.64 4.66
C TYR A 74 10.33 20.13 6.02
N ALA A 75 9.84 21.04 6.85
CA ALA A 75 9.24 20.67 8.13
C ALA A 75 7.91 19.99 7.89
N VAL A 76 7.70 18.80 8.49
CA VAL A 76 6.50 17.98 8.32
C VAL A 76 6.10 17.31 9.64
N ASP A 77 4.81 17.09 9.82
CA ASP A 77 4.25 16.34 10.95
C ASP A 77 4.08 14.84 10.62
N GLY A 78 4.09 14.50 9.34
CA GLY A 78 3.99 13.12 8.87
C GLY A 78 4.47 12.96 7.44
N ILE A 79 4.89 11.73 7.10
CA ILE A 79 5.37 11.38 5.76
C ILE A 79 4.64 10.11 5.32
N PHE A 80 3.96 10.19 4.18
CA PHE A 80 3.28 9.08 3.53
C PHE A 80 4.10 8.58 2.35
N VAL A 81 4.58 7.34 2.41
CA VAL A 81 5.33 6.71 1.32
C VAL A 81 4.38 5.81 0.55
N LEU A 82 3.85 6.30 -0.57
CA LEU A 82 2.83 5.62 -1.36
C LEU A 82 3.46 4.86 -2.52
N ARG A 83 3.94 3.69 -2.19
CA ARG A 83 4.62 2.78 -3.11
C ARG A 83 3.71 1.61 -3.46
N ALA A 84 3.74 1.17 -4.73
CA ALA A 84 3.05 -0.04 -5.13
C ALA A 84 3.57 -1.26 -4.36
N ALA A 85 2.66 -2.17 -4.01
CA ALA A 85 3.00 -3.45 -3.44
C ALA A 85 3.81 -4.30 -4.45
N VAL A 86 4.52 -5.29 -3.95
CA VAL A 86 5.19 -6.28 -4.81
C VAL A 86 4.10 -7.10 -5.52
N ALA A 87 4.22 -7.23 -6.83
CA ALA A 87 3.28 -8.02 -7.61
C ALA A 87 3.25 -9.47 -7.12
N PRO A 88 2.06 -10.07 -6.93
CA PRO A 88 1.91 -11.41 -6.33
C PRO A 88 2.72 -12.49 -7.05
N GLU A 89 2.80 -12.45 -8.37
CA GLU A 89 3.54 -13.39 -9.20
C GLU A 89 5.07 -13.33 -9.01
N LYS A 90 5.58 -12.21 -8.48
CA LYS A 90 6.99 -12.09 -8.07
C LYS A 90 7.27 -12.73 -6.72
N LEU A 91 6.25 -12.85 -5.88
CA LEU A 91 6.35 -13.52 -4.57
C LEU A 91 6.11 -15.02 -4.70
N VAL A 92 5.13 -15.41 -5.50
CA VAL A 92 4.74 -16.82 -5.71
C VAL A 92 4.69 -17.09 -7.22
N PRO A 93 5.76 -17.61 -7.82
CA PRO A 93 5.80 -17.91 -9.24
C PRO A 93 4.69 -18.89 -9.66
N GLY A 94 3.98 -18.57 -10.74
CA GLY A 94 2.90 -19.40 -11.27
C GLY A 94 1.53 -19.19 -10.62
N ILE A 95 1.41 -18.27 -9.65
CA ILE A 95 0.12 -17.94 -9.08
C ILE A 95 -0.75 -17.18 -10.11
N ALA A 96 -2.02 -17.55 -10.21
CA ALA A 96 -2.95 -16.87 -11.10
C ALA A 96 -3.33 -15.48 -10.54
N VAL A 97 -3.18 -14.45 -11.38
CA VAL A 97 -3.46 -13.05 -11.06
C VAL A 97 -4.48 -12.49 -12.04
N GLU A 98 -5.44 -11.74 -11.53
CA GLU A 98 -6.43 -10.98 -12.28
C GLU A 98 -6.49 -9.57 -11.71
N GLU A 99 -6.40 -8.52 -12.55
CA GLU A 99 -6.36 -7.11 -12.14
C GLU A 99 -5.35 -6.81 -11.00
N ASN A 100 -4.16 -7.38 -11.06
CA ASN A 100 -3.10 -7.31 -10.03
C ASN A 100 -3.44 -7.97 -8.68
N HIS A 101 -4.49 -8.80 -8.61
CA HIS A 101 -4.87 -9.52 -7.40
C HIS A 101 -4.81 -11.02 -7.61
N VAL A 102 -4.49 -11.75 -6.55
CA VAL A 102 -4.48 -13.21 -6.60
C VAL A 102 -5.90 -13.73 -6.77
N ARG A 103 -6.10 -14.53 -7.80
CA ARG A 103 -7.38 -15.20 -8.03
C ARG A 103 -7.58 -16.34 -7.04
N VAL A 104 -8.71 -16.33 -6.34
CA VAL A 104 -9.09 -17.36 -5.37
C VAL A 104 -10.54 -17.80 -5.56
N ASP A 105 -10.86 -19.00 -5.12
CA ASP A 105 -12.23 -19.47 -4.97
C ASP A 105 -12.85 -19.02 -3.63
N LEU A 106 -14.09 -19.46 -3.36
CA LEU A 106 -14.80 -19.14 -2.11
C LEU A 106 -14.13 -19.75 -0.86
N GLN A 107 -13.27 -20.74 -1.02
CA GLN A 107 -12.47 -21.36 0.03
C GLN A 107 -11.07 -20.74 0.13
N MET A 108 -10.83 -19.61 -0.52
CA MET A 108 -9.54 -18.91 -0.57
C MET A 108 -8.41 -19.76 -1.16
N ARG A 109 -8.73 -20.75 -1.99
CA ARG A 109 -7.76 -21.59 -2.70
C ARG A 109 -7.28 -20.86 -3.94
N THR A 110 -5.98 -20.88 -4.18
CA THR A 110 -5.38 -20.42 -5.44
C THR A 110 -5.36 -21.54 -6.48
N ASN A 111 -4.83 -21.25 -7.67
CA ASN A 111 -4.56 -22.28 -8.68
C ASN A 111 -3.42 -23.24 -8.30
N LEU A 112 -2.65 -22.93 -7.28
CA LEU A 112 -1.53 -23.75 -6.81
C LEU A 112 -2.00 -24.64 -5.64
N PRO A 113 -1.90 -25.97 -5.73
CA PRO A 113 -2.29 -26.86 -4.64
C PRO A 113 -1.57 -26.54 -3.34
N GLY A 114 -2.30 -26.45 -2.22
CA GLY A 114 -1.76 -26.13 -0.91
C GLY A 114 -1.41 -24.64 -0.70
N CYS A 115 -1.65 -23.79 -1.70
CA CYS A 115 -1.46 -22.34 -1.60
C CYS A 115 -2.81 -21.65 -1.47
N PHE A 116 -2.94 -20.80 -0.46
CA PHE A 116 -4.15 -20.02 -0.17
C PHE A 116 -3.79 -18.54 -0.14
N ALA A 117 -4.73 -17.67 -0.51
CA ALA A 117 -4.55 -16.22 -0.43
C ALA A 117 -5.80 -15.55 0.15
N CYS A 118 -5.60 -14.50 0.96
CA CYS A 118 -6.69 -13.78 1.62
C CYS A 118 -6.29 -12.32 1.88
N GLY A 119 -7.27 -11.49 2.17
CA GLY A 119 -7.07 -10.07 2.44
C GLY A 119 -6.89 -9.24 1.17
N ASP A 120 -6.18 -8.13 1.27
CA ASP A 120 -6.05 -7.13 0.22
C ASP A 120 -5.43 -7.67 -1.08
N VAL A 121 -4.59 -8.69 -0.97
CA VAL A 121 -3.98 -9.36 -2.12
C VAL A 121 -5.00 -10.04 -3.05
N THR A 122 -6.23 -10.28 -2.57
CA THR A 122 -7.34 -10.87 -3.35
C THR A 122 -8.34 -9.83 -3.87
N GLY A 123 -7.99 -8.55 -3.84
CA GLY A 123 -8.81 -7.46 -4.39
C GLY A 123 -9.63 -6.68 -3.37
N PRO A 124 -10.40 -5.68 -3.83
CA PRO A 124 -11.23 -4.85 -2.98
C PRO A 124 -12.42 -5.60 -2.37
N PRO A 125 -13.08 -5.06 -1.33
CA PRO A 125 -12.74 -3.82 -0.63
C PRO A 125 -11.52 -4.02 0.30
N TYR A 126 -10.64 -3.02 0.37
CA TYR A 126 -9.43 -3.07 1.22
C TYR A 126 -9.79 -2.73 2.67
N GLN A 127 -10.36 -3.71 3.35
CA GLN A 127 -10.88 -3.57 4.70
C GLN A 127 -10.36 -4.70 5.60
N TYR A 128 -9.91 -4.35 6.80
CA TYR A 128 -9.39 -5.33 7.75
C TYR A 128 -10.44 -6.38 8.15
N ILE A 129 -11.72 -6.02 8.19
CA ILE A 129 -12.79 -6.99 8.51
C ILE A 129 -12.96 -8.04 7.40
N LYS A 130 -12.84 -7.64 6.11
CA LYS A 130 -12.78 -8.57 4.98
C LYS A 130 -11.55 -9.47 5.10
N ALA A 131 -10.38 -8.87 5.36
CA ALA A 131 -9.13 -9.61 5.49
C ALA A 131 -9.20 -10.64 6.62
N ALA A 132 -9.78 -10.29 7.77
CA ALA A 132 -9.99 -11.19 8.90
C ALA A 132 -10.95 -12.35 8.54
N GLY A 133 -12.09 -12.06 7.90
CA GLY A 133 -13.03 -13.07 7.45
C GLY A 133 -12.43 -14.04 6.45
N GLN A 134 -11.77 -13.53 5.42
CA GLN A 134 -11.06 -14.35 4.43
C GLN A 134 -9.92 -15.16 5.06
N GLY A 135 -9.18 -14.58 6.02
CA GLY A 135 -8.12 -15.28 6.76
C GLY A 135 -8.65 -16.48 7.53
N ASN A 136 -9.81 -16.35 8.18
CA ASN A 136 -10.47 -17.48 8.84
C ASN A 136 -10.83 -18.59 7.84
N VAL A 137 -11.43 -18.23 6.69
CA VAL A 137 -11.77 -19.21 5.64
C VAL A 137 -10.51 -19.90 5.10
N ALA A 138 -9.47 -19.15 4.81
CA ALA A 138 -8.20 -19.68 4.31
C ALA A 138 -7.55 -20.65 5.30
N ALA A 139 -7.56 -20.33 6.60
CA ALA A 139 -7.01 -21.19 7.64
C ALA A 139 -7.77 -22.52 7.76
N LEU A 140 -9.10 -22.50 7.75
CA LEU A 140 -9.93 -23.70 7.80
C LEU A 140 -9.74 -24.55 6.53
N SER A 141 -9.65 -23.92 5.37
CA SER A 141 -9.38 -24.60 4.10
C SER A 141 -8.00 -25.24 4.04
N ALA A 142 -6.99 -24.58 4.57
CA ALA A 142 -5.64 -25.13 4.69
C ALA A 142 -5.59 -26.34 5.63
N ALA A 143 -6.28 -26.26 6.77
CA ALA A 143 -6.38 -27.39 7.71
C ALA A 143 -7.08 -28.60 7.07
N ALA A 144 -8.18 -28.38 6.34
CA ALA A 144 -8.88 -29.44 5.62
C ALA A 144 -7.99 -30.07 4.54
N TYR A 145 -7.27 -29.25 3.76
CA TYR A 145 -6.32 -29.73 2.75
C TYR A 145 -5.25 -30.63 3.36
N LEU A 146 -4.64 -30.21 4.48
CA LEU A 146 -3.62 -31.04 5.17
C LEU A 146 -4.18 -32.35 5.70
N ALA A 147 -5.43 -32.34 6.22
CA ALA A 147 -6.08 -33.57 6.67
C ALA A 147 -6.36 -34.56 5.54
N GLU A 148 -6.67 -34.05 4.33
CA GLU A 148 -6.85 -34.87 3.14
C GLU A 148 -5.53 -35.48 2.63
N GLN A 149 -4.42 -34.74 2.70
CA GLN A 149 -3.11 -35.25 2.29
C GLN A 149 -2.65 -36.42 3.20
N LYS A 150 -2.81 -36.29 4.51
CA LYS A 150 -2.47 -37.35 5.50
C LYS A 150 -3.27 -38.63 5.31
N LYS A 151 -4.41 -38.62 4.66
CA LYS A 151 -5.20 -39.84 4.35
C LYS A 151 -4.74 -40.56 3.10
N LYS A 152 -3.88 -39.93 2.30
CA LYS A 152 -3.37 -40.48 1.04
C LYS A 152 -1.98 -41.10 1.20
N GLU A 153 -1.33 -40.84 2.33
CA GLU A 153 -0.09 -41.49 2.76
C GLU A 153 -0.37 -42.80 3.51
#